data_eb6476d6595eb2a2a0a161222386066c
#
_entry.id   eb6476d6595eb2a2a0a161222386066c
#
_cell.length_a   1.000
_cell.length_b   1.000
_cell.length_c   1.000
_cell.angle_alpha   90.00
_cell.angle_beta   90.00
_cell.angle_gamma   90.00
#
_symmetry.space_group_name_H-M   'P 1'
#
loop_
_entity.id
_entity.type
_entity.pdbx_description
1 polymer ?
#
loop_
_entity_poly.entity_id
_entity_poly.type
_entity_poly.pdbx_seq_one_letter_code
_entity_poly.pdbx_strand_id
1 'polypeptide(L)'
;RYFTYTHTNCNDLWEPYFGQLKKHSPPIEHTVIINKTSKEIPCDQIQYYDDKNYCQEYSWCLEQLEENYVIYMQEDFFLYHDVDTERLLEYLEILKSDDSLSFIRLINSGLVSDQKYEGHDSLFYVTPPDENHTLDTCFSMQPTIWKKQRLIDLYRECNRKTFGEDGFIEPMNKLGIKGLYHFENEFKRGMIHYDS
;
A
#
# COMPACT_ATOMS: atom_id res chain seq x y z
N ARG A 1 -11.00 -2.44 -2.99
CA ARG A 1 -11.13 -0.98 -2.84
C ARG A 1 -9.76 -0.32 -2.82
N TYR A 2 -9.60 0.83 -3.44
CA TYR A 2 -8.46 1.72 -3.18
C TYR A 2 -8.64 2.41 -1.83
N PHE A 3 -7.52 2.57 -1.14
CA PHE A 3 -7.44 3.19 0.16
C PHE A 3 -6.25 4.14 0.18
N THR A 4 -6.51 5.44 0.16
CA THR A 4 -5.48 6.48 0.08
C THR A 4 -5.45 7.29 1.36
N TYR A 5 -4.28 7.37 1.96
CA TYR A 5 -4.02 8.33 3.04
C TYR A 5 -3.50 9.62 2.45
N THR A 6 -4.05 10.74 2.86
CA THR A 6 -3.60 12.08 2.46
C THR A 6 -3.85 13.11 3.55
N HIS A 7 -3.26 14.27 3.39
CA HIS A 7 -3.42 15.41 4.29
C HIS A 7 -3.75 16.67 3.48
N THR A 8 -4.47 17.63 4.08
CA THR A 8 -4.81 18.92 3.43
C THR A 8 -3.59 19.72 2.98
N ASN A 9 -2.41 19.48 3.56
CA ASN A 9 -1.16 20.10 3.12
C ASN A 9 -0.68 19.60 1.75
N CYS A 10 -1.16 18.41 1.31
CA CYS A 10 -0.83 17.80 0.02
C CYS A 10 -1.94 18.04 -1.02
N ASN A 11 -2.78 19.03 -0.81
CA ASN A 11 -3.96 19.27 -1.66
C ASN A 11 -3.64 19.73 -3.09
N ASP A 12 -2.43 20.16 -3.36
CA ASP A 12 -1.89 20.45 -4.68
C ASP A 12 -1.68 19.20 -5.53
N LEU A 13 -1.49 18.03 -4.91
CA LEU A 13 -1.36 16.74 -5.58
C LEU A 13 -2.71 16.10 -5.92
N TRP A 14 -3.80 16.54 -5.31
CA TRP A 14 -5.10 15.86 -5.45
C TRP A 14 -5.66 15.90 -6.87
N GLU A 15 -5.57 17.04 -7.54
CA GLU A 15 -6.09 17.17 -8.90
C GLU A 15 -5.37 16.24 -9.89
N PRO A 16 -4.03 16.21 -9.99
CA PRO A 16 -3.33 15.25 -10.83
C PRO A 16 -3.53 13.79 -10.36
N TYR A 17 -3.53 13.51 -9.08
CA TYR A 17 -3.71 12.16 -8.56
C TYR A 17 -5.07 11.57 -8.94
N PHE A 18 -6.18 12.24 -8.60
CA PHE A 18 -7.53 11.77 -8.94
C PHE A 18 -7.79 11.82 -10.45
N GLY A 19 -7.19 12.77 -11.17
CA GLY A 19 -7.24 12.83 -12.61
C GLY A 19 -6.63 11.59 -13.27
N GLN A 20 -5.45 11.17 -12.82
CA GLN A 20 -4.78 9.98 -13.32
C GLN A 20 -5.51 8.68 -12.89
N LEU A 21 -6.00 8.61 -11.67
CA LEU A 21 -6.84 7.49 -11.24
C LEU A 21 -8.08 7.35 -12.13
N LYS A 22 -8.81 8.44 -12.38
CA LYS A 22 -9.99 8.43 -13.25
C LYS A 22 -9.68 7.97 -14.66
N LYS A 23 -8.51 8.33 -15.17
CA LYS A 23 -8.09 8.03 -16.53
C LYS A 23 -7.63 6.58 -16.71
N HIS A 24 -6.89 6.05 -15.76
CA HIS A 24 -6.11 4.84 -15.91
C HIS A 24 -6.55 3.68 -15.01
N SER A 25 -7.35 3.95 -13.99
CA SER A 25 -7.86 2.89 -13.12
C SER A 25 -9.15 2.30 -13.69
N PRO A 26 -9.35 0.97 -13.56
CA PRO A 26 -10.68 0.39 -13.68
C PRO A 26 -11.62 1.01 -12.62
N PRO A 27 -12.94 0.85 -12.75
CA PRO A 27 -13.91 1.38 -11.79
C PRO A 27 -13.85 0.62 -10.45
N ILE A 28 -12.79 0.88 -9.69
CA ILE A 28 -12.59 0.36 -8.32
C ILE A 28 -13.07 1.43 -7.36
N GLU A 29 -13.87 1.04 -6.39
CA GLU A 29 -14.28 1.93 -5.31
C GLU A 29 -13.07 2.48 -4.55
N HIS A 30 -13.14 3.75 -4.18
CA HIS A 30 -12.03 4.47 -3.59
C HIS A 30 -12.47 5.16 -2.30
N THR A 31 -11.72 4.96 -1.24
CA THR A 31 -11.88 5.66 0.04
C THR A 31 -10.60 6.43 0.35
N VAL A 32 -10.76 7.70 0.68
CA VAL A 32 -9.67 8.58 1.10
C VAL A 32 -9.74 8.79 2.61
N ILE A 33 -8.62 8.55 3.27
CA ILE A 33 -8.41 8.99 4.66
C ILE A 33 -7.80 10.37 4.62
N ILE A 34 -8.44 11.30 5.30
CA ILE A 34 -8.03 12.69 5.28
C ILE A 34 -8.31 13.38 6.62
N ASN A 35 -7.48 14.32 7.01
CA ASN A 35 -7.81 15.25 8.07
C ASN A 35 -8.96 16.18 7.63
N LYS A 36 -9.56 16.87 8.57
CA LYS A 36 -10.74 17.71 8.30
C LYS A 36 -10.50 18.71 7.16
N THR A 37 -11.30 18.63 6.13
CA THR A 37 -11.26 19.54 4.97
C THR A 37 -12.66 19.96 4.54
N SER A 38 -12.74 21.17 3.96
CA SER A 38 -13.94 21.67 3.27
C SER A 38 -13.85 21.46 1.75
N LYS A 39 -12.74 20.93 1.23
CA LYS A 39 -12.60 20.64 -0.19
C LYS A 39 -13.37 19.38 -0.55
N GLU A 40 -14.09 19.43 -1.67
CA GLU A 40 -14.69 18.26 -2.27
C GLU A 40 -13.62 17.33 -2.82
N ILE A 41 -13.72 16.05 -2.50
CA ILE A 41 -12.91 14.97 -3.06
C ILE A 41 -13.87 14.01 -3.76
N PRO A 42 -13.58 13.55 -5.00
CA PRO A 42 -14.52 12.78 -5.82
C PRO A 42 -14.60 11.29 -5.42
N CYS A 43 -14.59 10.98 -4.14
CA CYS A 43 -14.66 9.61 -3.61
C CYS A 43 -15.15 9.61 -2.16
N ASP A 44 -15.37 8.43 -1.59
CA ASP A 44 -15.71 8.27 -0.19
C ASP A 44 -14.60 8.80 0.70
N GLN A 45 -14.97 9.44 1.82
CA GLN A 45 -14.03 10.05 2.73
C GLN A 45 -14.21 9.49 4.14
N ILE A 46 -13.10 9.12 4.79
CA ILE A 46 -13.03 8.90 6.22
C ILE A 46 -12.17 10.02 6.80
N GLN A 47 -12.79 10.84 7.64
CA GLN A 47 -12.08 11.92 8.31
C GLN A 47 -11.45 11.41 9.60
N TYR A 48 -10.16 11.65 9.76
CA TYR A 48 -9.47 11.45 11.03
C TYR A 48 -9.26 12.79 11.76
N TYR A 49 -8.97 12.69 13.05
CA TYR A 49 -8.67 13.83 13.91
C TYR A 49 -7.22 13.72 14.34
N ASP A 50 -6.47 14.81 14.22
CA ASP A 50 -5.03 14.89 14.57
C ASP A 50 -4.75 14.78 16.09
N ASP A 51 -5.67 14.21 16.88
CA ASP A 51 -5.58 14.05 18.32
C ASP A 51 -5.06 12.68 18.77
N LYS A 52 -4.98 11.73 17.84
CA LYS A 52 -4.47 10.38 18.07
C LYS A 52 -3.05 10.23 17.54
N ASN A 53 -2.40 9.14 17.90
CA ASN A 53 -1.17 8.80 17.22
C ASN A 53 -1.47 8.26 15.81
N TYR A 54 -0.52 8.44 14.91
CA TYR A 54 -0.62 8.06 13.51
C TYR A 54 -1.10 6.61 13.30
N CYS A 55 -0.49 5.65 14.01
CA CYS A 55 -0.85 4.24 13.86
C CYS A 55 -2.27 3.93 14.35
N GLN A 56 -2.72 4.59 15.41
CA GLN A 56 -4.09 4.42 15.92
C GLN A 56 -5.14 4.99 14.97
N GLU A 57 -4.86 6.14 14.39
CA GLU A 57 -5.75 6.75 13.39
C GLU A 57 -5.87 5.87 12.15
N TYR A 58 -4.73 5.38 11.68
CA TYR A 58 -4.68 4.54 10.50
C TYR A 58 -5.45 3.23 10.68
N SER A 59 -5.20 2.51 11.78
CA SER A 59 -5.89 1.27 12.09
C SER A 59 -7.40 1.50 12.24
N TRP A 60 -7.80 2.59 12.93
CA TRP A 60 -9.20 2.94 13.09
C TRP A 60 -9.89 3.22 11.74
N CYS A 61 -9.23 3.94 10.82
CA CYS A 61 -9.78 4.22 9.50
C CYS A 61 -9.96 2.94 8.67
N LEU A 62 -8.97 2.03 8.72
CA LEU A 62 -9.07 0.73 8.05
C LEU A 62 -10.23 -0.13 8.56
N GLU A 63 -10.55 -0.04 9.85
CA GLU A 63 -11.67 -0.76 10.47
C GLU A 63 -13.04 -0.30 9.97
N GLN A 64 -13.14 0.93 9.42
CA GLN A 64 -14.40 1.44 8.86
C GLN A 64 -14.72 0.82 7.49
N LEU A 65 -13.75 0.16 6.84
CA LEU A 65 -13.96 -0.49 5.55
C LEU A 65 -14.56 -1.88 5.73
N GLU A 66 -15.46 -2.27 4.85
CA GLU A 66 -16.09 -3.61 4.86
C GLU A 66 -15.22 -4.65 4.16
N GLU A 67 -14.38 -4.25 3.20
CA GLU A 67 -13.58 -5.14 2.38
C GLU A 67 -12.50 -5.86 3.19
N ASN A 68 -12.22 -7.12 2.81
CA ASN A 68 -11.14 -7.92 3.39
C ASN A 68 -9.76 -7.61 2.77
N TYR A 69 -9.75 -7.01 1.59
CA TYR A 69 -8.55 -6.63 0.85
C TYR A 69 -8.63 -5.18 0.41
N VAL A 70 -7.52 -4.47 0.55
CA VAL A 70 -7.39 -3.08 0.14
C VAL A 70 -6.16 -2.89 -0.73
N ILE A 71 -6.23 -1.98 -1.70
CA ILE A 71 -5.07 -1.49 -2.44
C ILE A 71 -4.68 -0.18 -1.78
N TYR A 72 -3.61 -0.24 -1.01
CA TYR A 72 -3.05 0.94 -0.36
C TYR A 72 -2.38 1.84 -1.40
N MET A 73 -2.63 3.14 -1.30
CA MET A 73 -2.09 4.17 -2.18
C MET A 73 -1.72 5.42 -1.37
N GLN A 74 -0.79 6.20 -1.89
CA GLN A 74 -0.57 7.58 -1.46
C GLN A 74 -0.79 8.54 -2.64
N GLU A 75 -1.05 9.80 -2.35
CA GLU A 75 -1.38 10.82 -3.36
C GLU A 75 -0.22 11.24 -4.25
N ASP A 76 1.00 10.85 -3.94
CA ASP A 76 2.20 11.08 -4.74
C ASP A 76 2.49 9.95 -5.75
N PHE A 77 1.71 8.87 -5.72
CA PHE A 77 1.82 7.77 -6.70
C PHE A 77 0.81 7.94 -7.83
N PHE A 78 1.27 8.50 -8.95
CA PHE A 78 0.44 8.74 -10.12
C PHE A 78 0.40 7.53 -11.05
N LEU A 79 -0.78 7.24 -11.60
CA LEU A 79 -0.91 6.25 -12.66
C LEU A 79 -0.53 6.89 -14.01
N TYR A 80 0.42 6.30 -14.73
CA TYR A 80 0.81 6.72 -16.07
C TYR A 80 0.22 5.86 -17.17
N HIS A 81 -0.15 4.63 -16.85
CA HIS A 81 -0.73 3.66 -17.77
C HIS A 81 -1.98 3.04 -17.15
N ASP A 82 -2.78 2.45 -18.03
CA ASP A 82 -3.95 1.69 -17.60
C ASP A 82 -3.50 0.55 -16.69
N VAL A 83 -4.20 0.41 -15.59
CA VAL A 83 -3.95 -0.67 -14.62
C VAL A 83 -4.34 -2.00 -15.23
N ASP A 84 -3.42 -2.95 -15.21
CA ASP A 84 -3.66 -4.34 -15.60
C ASP A 84 -4.59 -5.02 -14.59
N THR A 85 -5.88 -4.96 -14.89
CA THR A 85 -6.94 -5.50 -14.01
C THR A 85 -6.87 -7.02 -13.88
N GLU A 86 -6.50 -7.72 -14.95
CA GLU A 86 -6.39 -9.18 -14.93
C GLU A 86 -5.30 -9.61 -13.96
N ARG A 87 -4.16 -8.93 -14.01
CA ARG A 87 -3.04 -9.18 -13.09
C ARG A 87 -3.35 -8.78 -11.64
N LEU A 88 -4.10 -7.69 -11.42
CA LEU A 88 -4.57 -7.35 -10.07
C LEU A 88 -5.45 -8.46 -9.49
N LEU A 89 -6.36 -9.01 -10.29
CA LEU A 89 -7.22 -10.12 -9.86
C LEU A 89 -6.41 -11.39 -9.61
N GLU A 90 -5.42 -11.69 -10.44
CA GLU A 90 -4.49 -12.80 -10.23
C GLU A 90 -3.76 -12.68 -8.89
N TYR A 91 -3.22 -11.49 -8.58
CA TYR A 91 -2.54 -11.23 -7.30
C TYR A 91 -3.47 -11.34 -6.10
N LEU A 92 -4.71 -10.91 -6.26
CA LEU A 92 -5.73 -11.10 -5.24
C LEU A 92 -6.02 -12.59 -4.97
N GLU A 93 -6.10 -13.41 -6.01
CA GLU A 93 -6.28 -14.86 -5.85
C GLU A 93 -5.06 -15.54 -5.21
N ILE A 94 -3.83 -15.09 -5.51
CA ILE A 94 -2.63 -15.54 -4.82
C ILE A 94 -2.72 -15.23 -3.32
N LEU A 95 -3.07 -13.99 -2.96
CA LEU A 95 -3.25 -13.61 -1.55
C LEU A 95 -4.36 -14.38 -0.85
N LYS A 96 -5.43 -14.77 -1.55
CA LYS A 96 -6.52 -15.57 -0.99
C LYS A 96 -6.11 -17.03 -0.76
N SER A 97 -5.29 -17.57 -1.65
CA SER A 97 -4.89 -18.99 -1.63
C SER A 97 -3.70 -19.28 -0.71
N ASP A 98 -2.87 -18.29 -0.43
CA ASP A 98 -1.68 -18.42 0.43
C ASP A 98 -1.85 -17.62 1.72
N ASP A 99 -2.19 -18.34 2.81
CA ASP A 99 -2.38 -17.72 4.12
C ASP A 99 -1.09 -17.20 4.76
N SER A 100 0.07 -17.63 4.28
CA SER A 100 1.35 -17.15 4.75
C SER A 100 1.67 -15.73 4.28
N LEU A 101 1.06 -15.29 3.17
CA LEU A 101 1.25 -13.97 2.61
C LEU A 101 0.28 -12.95 3.23
N SER A 102 0.77 -11.76 3.45
CA SER A 102 0.00 -10.63 4.00
C SER A 102 -0.25 -9.54 2.96
N PHE A 103 0.65 -9.37 1.98
CA PHE A 103 0.57 -8.33 0.98
C PHE A 103 1.30 -8.68 -0.33
N ILE A 104 0.96 -7.95 -1.40
CA ILE A 104 1.73 -7.90 -2.66
C ILE A 104 1.92 -6.43 -3.03
N ARG A 105 3.18 -5.97 -3.04
CA ARG A 105 3.56 -4.64 -3.48
C ARG A 105 3.50 -4.58 -5.01
N LEU A 106 2.87 -3.52 -5.54
CA LEU A 106 2.62 -3.39 -6.97
C LEU A 106 3.76 -2.75 -7.74
N ILE A 107 4.79 -2.30 -7.04
CA ILE A 107 6.02 -1.75 -7.64
C ILE A 107 7.24 -2.27 -6.92
N ASN A 108 8.37 -2.30 -7.62
CA ASN A 108 9.67 -2.53 -7.02
C ASN A 108 10.42 -1.20 -6.85
N SER A 109 10.55 -0.76 -5.62
CA SER A 109 11.51 0.27 -5.25
C SER A 109 12.22 -0.19 -3.99
N GLY A 110 13.52 -0.39 -4.06
CA GLY A 110 14.32 -0.80 -2.93
C GLY A 110 15.08 -2.11 -3.15
N LEU A 111 15.41 -2.81 -2.07
CA LEU A 111 16.21 -4.02 -2.12
C LEU A 111 15.52 -5.11 -2.93
N VAL A 112 16.25 -5.63 -3.90
CA VAL A 112 15.80 -6.71 -4.77
C VAL A 112 16.14 -8.02 -4.09
N SER A 113 15.13 -8.86 -3.85
CA SER A 113 15.36 -10.27 -3.52
C SER A 113 15.42 -11.05 -4.82
N ASP A 114 16.42 -11.93 -4.94
CA ASP A 114 16.48 -12.88 -6.06
C ASP A 114 15.52 -14.06 -5.88
N GLN A 115 14.84 -14.14 -4.73
CA GLN A 115 13.95 -15.23 -4.42
C GLN A 115 12.57 -15.02 -5.08
N LYS A 116 12.37 -15.73 -6.18
CA LYS A 116 11.09 -15.78 -6.87
C LYS A 116 10.02 -16.50 -6.04
N TYR A 117 8.78 -16.03 -6.18
CA TYR A 117 7.61 -16.78 -5.74
C TYR A 117 7.31 -17.91 -6.73
N GLU A 118 7.19 -19.15 -6.24
CA GLU A 118 6.90 -20.29 -7.09
C GLU A 118 5.54 -20.16 -7.78
N GLY A 119 5.54 -20.31 -9.08
CA GLY A 119 4.32 -20.24 -9.90
C GLY A 119 4.01 -18.88 -10.50
N HIS A 120 4.85 -17.85 -10.29
CA HIS A 120 4.66 -16.55 -10.93
C HIS A 120 5.98 -15.86 -11.29
N ASP A 121 6.17 -15.57 -12.58
CA ASP A 121 7.46 -15.05 -13.09
C ASP A 121 7.82 -13.63 -12.63
N SER A 122 6.82 -12.81 -12.32
CA SER A 122 7.00 -11.40 -11.94
C SER A 122 6.84 -11.14 -10.43
N LEU A 123 6.70 -12.19 -9.61
CA LEU A 123 6.59 -12.03 -8.16
C LEU A 123 7.83 -12.55 -7.42
N PHE A 124 8.29 -11.76 -6.48
CA PHE A 124 9.46 -12.03 -5.66
C PHE A 124 9.14 -11.79 -4.19
N TYR A 125 9.78 -12.55 -3.30
CA TYR A 125 9.63 -12.33 -1.87
C TYR A 125 10.25 -11.00 -1.46
N VAL A 126 9.56 -10.27 -0.61
CA VAL A 126 10.15 -9.14 0.11
C VAL A 126 11.14 -9.70 1.12
N THR A 127 12.42 -9.32 0.99
CA THR A 127 13.46 -9.78 1.90
C THR A 127 13.26 -9.15 3.28
N PRO A 128 13.17 -9.94 4.36
CA PRO A 128 13.23 -9.39 5.71
C PRO A 128 14.54 -8.63 5.92
N PRO A 129 14.55 -7.54 6.71
CA PRO A 129 15.77 -6.86 7.06
C PRO A 129 16.68 -7.82 7.83
N ASP A 130 17.92 -7.91 7.41
CA ASP A 130 18.99 -8.60 8.14
C ASP A 130 19.98 -7.57 8.72
N GLU A 131 20.98 -8.06 9.46
CA GLU A 131 22.00 -7.21 10.11
C GLU A 131 22.81 -6.35 9.11
N ASN A 132 22.78 -6.69 7.83
CA ASN A 132 23.54 -6.02 6.76
C ASN A 132 22.66 -5.03 5.96
N HIS A 133 21.35 -5.06 6.14
CA HIS A 133 20.41 -4.23 5.40
C HIS A 133 19.82 -3.17 6.34
N THR A 134 20.44 -1.99 6.28
CA THR A 134 20.05 -0.84 7.15
C THR A 134 18.86 -0.04 6.63
N LEU A 135 18.44 -0.29 5.39
CA LEU A 135 17.28 0.38 4.80
C LEU A 135 16.07 -0.54 4.83
N ASP A 136 15.06 -0.02 5.44
CA ASP A 136 13.80 -0.70 5.67
C ASP A 136 12.94 -0.74 4.42
N THR A 137 13.11 -1.79 3.65
CA THR A 137 12.28 -2.03 2.47
C THR A 137 11.21 -3.10 2.69
N CYS A 138 11.13 -3.68 3.89
CA CYS A 138 10.11 -4.67 4.22
C CYS A 138 8.72 -4.05 4.27
N PHE A 139 8.61 -2.92 4.97
CA PHE A 139 7.42 -2.08 4.94
C PHE A 139 7.68 -0.86 4.06
N SER A 140 6.76 -0.56 3.18
CA SER A 140 6.80 0.65 2.38
C SER A 140 5.39 1.14 2.12
N MET A 141 5.23 2.46 2.13
CA MET A 141 3.98 3.16 1.83
C MET A 141 3.63 3.18 0.34
N GLN A 142 4.29 2.36 -0.46
CA GLN A 142 4.05 2.22 -1.89
C GLN A 142 2.74 1.49 -2.19
N PRO A 143 2.21 1.64 -3.42
CA PRO A 143 1.03 0.91 -3.87
C PRO A 143 1.13 -0.59 -3.61
N THR A 144 0.22 -1.09 -2.81
CA THR A 144 0.29 -2.46 -2.26
C THR A 144 -1.10 -3.05 -2.03
N ILE A 145 -1.34 -4.27 -2.50
CA ILE A 145 -2.52 -5.04 -2.10
C ILE A 145 -2.26 -5.66 -0.74
N TRP A 146 -3.11 -5.39 0.23
CA TRP A 146 -3.03 -5.92 1.58
C TRP A 146 -4.22 -6.79 1.95
N LYS A 147 -3.99 -7.87 2.70
CA LYS A 147 -5.02 -8.43 3.58
C LYS A 147 -5.29 -7.37 4.66
N LYS A 148 -6.46 -6.73 4.63
CA LYS A 148 -6.78 -5.58 5.49
C LYS A 148 -6.50 -5.84 6.97
N GLN A 149 -6.90 -7.01 7.49
CA GLN A 149 -6.68 -7.33 8.90
C GLN A 149 -5.19 -7.38 9.27
N ARG A 150 -4.33 -7.89 8.37
CA ARG A 150 -2.87 -7.93 8.62
C ARG A 150 -2.27 -6.53 8.69
N LEU A 151 -2.79 -5.61 7.88
CA LEU A 151 -2.38 -4.19 7.92
C LEU A 151 -2.86 -3.51 9.21
N ILE A 152 -4.09 -3.76 9.64
CA ILE A 152 -4.62 -3.27 10.94
C ILE A 152 -3.75 -3.78 12.11
N ASP A 153 -3.45 -5.07 12.14
CA ASP A 153 -2.64 -5.69 13.19
C ASP A 153 -1.24 -5.07 13.23
N LEU A 154 -0.65 -4.80 12.06
CA LEU A 154 0.65 -4.17 11.93
C LEU A 154 0.66 -2.75 12.51
N TYR A 155 -0.32 -1.91 12.14
CA TYR A 155 -0.41 -0.56 12.68
C TYR A 155 -0.68 -0.54 14.19
N ARG A 156 -1.49 -1.44 14.70
CA ARG A 156 -1.75 -1.59 16.14
C ARG A 156 -0.50 -2.00 16.92
N GLU A 157 0.27 -2.94 16.37
CA GLU A 157 1.52 -3.39 16.99
C GLU A 157 2.59 -2.30 16.95
N CYS A 158 2.69 -1.56 15.84
CA CYS A 158 3.63 -0.46 15.69
C CYS A 158 3.35 0.68 16.69
N ASN A 159 2.10 1.08 16.88
CA ASN A 159 1.63 2.08 17.85
C ASN A 159 2.46 3.36 17.93
N ARG A 160 2.99 3.86 16.81
CA ARG A 160 3.82 5.07 16.76
C ARG A 160 2.96 6.33 16.64
N LYS A 161 3.49 7.43 17.20
CA LYS A 161 2.84 8.75 17.14
C LYS A 161 3.07 9.46 15.82
N THR A 162 4.20 9.20 15.19
CA THR A 162 4.63 9.85 13.95
C THR A 162 4.93 8.81 12.90
N PHE A 163 4.76 9.18 11.65
CA PHE A 163 5.14 8.37 10.52
C PHE A 163 6.66 8.08 10.51
N GLY A 164 7.00 6.89 10.06
CA GLY A 164 8.38 6.45 9.83
C GLY A 164 8.38 4.96 9.51
N GLU A 165 8.83 4.61 8.30
CA GLU A 165 8.83 3.22 7.80
C GLU A 165 9.71 2.29 8.66
N ASP A 166 10.81 2.81 9.19
CA ASP A 166 11.76 2.10 10.06
C ASP A 166 11.14 1.51 11.34
N GLY A 167 10.01 2.05 11.75
CA GLY A 167 9.28 1.56 12.92
C GLY A 167 8.46 0.30 12.70
N PHE A 168 8.34 -0.18 11.50
CA PHE A 168 7.52 -1.34 11.18
C PHE A 168 8.29 -2.66 11.13
N ILE A 169 9.62 -2.65 11.15
CA ILE A 169 10.47 -3.85 11.07
C ILE A 169 10.15 -4.83 12.20
N GLU A 170 10.29 -4.37 13.46
CA GLU A 170 10.06 -5.22 14.63
C GLU A 170 8.60 -5.73 14.68
N PRO A 171 7.57 -4.88 14.51
CA PRO A 171 6.18 -5.32 14.38
C PRO A 171 5.95 -6.36 13.28
N MET A 172 6.52 -6.18 12.09
CA MET A 172 6.40 -7.15 11.00
C MET A 172 6.99 -8.50 11.37
N ASN A 173 8.20 -8.52 11.95
CA ASN A 173 8.85 -9.74 12.40
C ASN A 173 8.04 -10.45 13.49
N LYS A 174 7.56 -9.70 14.48
CA LYS A 174 6.75 -10.24 15.59
C LYS A 174 5.44 -10.87 15.09
N LEU A 175 4.79 -10.24 14.12
CA LEU A 175 3.54 -10.71 13.54
C LEU A 175 3.75 -11.75 12.43
N GLY A 176 4.98 -12.05 12.03
CA GLY A 176 5.29 -12.94 10.92
C GLY A 176 4.72 -12.46 9.59
N ILE A 177 4.71 -11.13 9.37
CA ILE A 177 4.20 -10.54 8.14
C ILE A 177 5.18 -10.82 7.01
N LYS A 178 4.68 -11.46 5.96
CA LYS A 178 5.43 -11.76 4.74
C LYS A 178 4.69 -11.20 3.55
N GLY A 179 5.42 -10.80 2.54
CA GLY A 179 4.84 -10.26 1.31
C GLY A 179 5.68 -10.53 0.09
N LEU A 180 5.09 -10.17 -1.03
CA LEU A 180 5.72 -10.21 -2.34
C LEU A 180 5.83 -8.81 -2.91
N TYR A 181 6.65 -8.64 -3.93
CA TYR A 181 6.64 -7.46 -4.78
C TYR A 181 6.62 -7.85 -6.26
N HIS A 182 6.02 -6.98 -7.07
CA HIS A 182 6.00 -7.13 -8.52
C HIS A 182 7.24 -6.50 -9.14
N PHE A 183 7.90 -7.25 -10.02
CA PHE A 183 8.99 -6.77 -10.82
C PHE A 183 9.02 -7.47 -12.17
N GLU A 184 8.99 -6.72 -13.26
CA GLU A 184 9.14 -7.28 -14.61
C GLU A 184 10.56 -7.05 -15.18
N ASN A 185 11.02 -5.81 -15.18
CA ASN A 185 12.34 -5.43 -15.68
C ASN A 185 12.71 -3.99 -15.25
N GLU A 186 13.90 -3.53 -15.63
CA GLU A 186 14.40 -2.19 -15.25
C GLU A 186 13.58 -1.03 -15.83
N PHE A 187 12.88 -1.25 -16.95
CA PHE A 187 12.07 -0.22 -17.61
C PHE A 187 10.63 -0.22 -17.12
N LYS A 188 10.15 -1.35 -16.61
CA LYS A 188 8.79 -1.52 -16.12
C LYS A 188 8.81 -2.21 -14.76
N ARG A 189 9.12 -1.44 -13.72
CA ARG A 189 9.35 -1.96 -12.36
C ARG A 189 8.08 -2.37 -11.63
N GLY A 190 6.91 -2.01 -12.14
CA GLY A 190 5.65 -2.29 -11.47
C GLY A 190 4.44 -2.03 -12.33
N MET A 191 3.27 -2.32 -11.76
CA MET A 191 1.96 -2.11 -12.38
C MET A 191 1.51 -0.65 -12.29
N ILE A 192 2.03 0.09 -11.32
CA ILE A 192 1.77 1.50 -11.10
C ILE A 192 3.10 2.20 -11.32
N HIS A 193 3.15 3.10 -12.27
CA HIS A 193 4.33 3.89 -12.54
C HIS A 193 4.32 5.13 -11.65
N TYR A 194 5.44 5.32 -10.99
CA TYR A 194 5.77 6.53 -10.25
C TYR A 194 7.04 7.12 -10.85
N ASP A 195 6.99 8.41 -11.13
CA ASP A 195 8.15 9.20 -11.50
C ASP A 195 8.27 10.34 -10.49
N SER A 196 9.36 10.35 -9.75
CA SER A 196 9.64 11.37 -8.72
C SER A 196 10.49 12.49 -9.28
#